data_0119664f7ae1958b7f160bb1a6b081d6
#
_entry.id   0119664f7ae1958b7f160bb1a6b081d6
#
_cell.length_a   1.000
_cell.length_b   1.000
_cell.length_c   1.000
_cell.angle_alpha   90.00
_cell.angle_beta   90.00
_cell.angle_gamma   90.00
#
_symmetry.space_group_name_H-M   'P 1'
#
loop_
_entity.id
_entity.type
_entity.pdbx_description
1 polymer ?
#
loop_
_entity_poly.entity_id
_entity_poly.type
_entity_poly.pdbx_seq_one_letter_code
_entity_poly.pdbx_strand_id
1 'polypeptide(L)' 'MLVLGRNLNETIVIDGKIFIKIVRGKLGNNLKVAIEAPRDVSIVRGELFPGIEEMEAKWARALGRDKN' A
#
# COMPACT_ATOMS: atom_id res chain seq x y z
N MET A 1 -11.86 -7.11 -1.99
CA MET A 1 -10.63 -6.47 -1.49
C MET A 1 -10.06 -7.30 -0.36
N LEU A 2 -8.77 -7.45 -0.34
CA LEU A 2 -8.10 -8.18 0.73
C LEU A 2 -7.42 -7.20 1.67
N VAL A 3 -7.68 -7.34 2.95
CA VAL A 3 -7.07 -6.48 3.97
C VAL A 3 -6.29 -7.37 4.92
N LEU A 4 -5.01 -7.08 5.07
CA LEU A 4 -4.13 -7.86 5.93
C LEU A 4 -3.58 -6.99 7.04
N GLY A 5 -3.56 -7.52 8.25
CA GLY A 5 -2.86 -6.89 9.35
C GLY A 5 -1.43 -7.38 9.37
N ARG A 6 -0.48 -6.45 9.29
CA ARG A 6 0.94 -6.82 9.30
C ARG A 6 1.69 -5.95 10.28
N ASN A 7 2.67 -6.55 10.91
CA ASN A 7 3.60 -5.79 11.75
C ASN A 7 4.69 -5.20 10.87
N LEU A 8 5.38 -4.19 11.41
CA LEU A 8 6.50 -3.62 10.69
C LEU A 8 7.51 -4.71 10.36
N ASN A 9 8.12 -4.57 9.20
CA ASN A 9 9.15 -5.47 8.69
C ASN A 9 8.62 -6.84 8.25
N GLU A 10 7.33 -7.06 8.32
CA GLU A 10 6.76 -8.28 7.74
C GLU A 10 6.46 -8.04 6.27
N THR A 11 6.58 -9.09 5.50
CA THR A 11 6.48 -8.99 4.05
C THR A 11 5.16 -9.56 3.55
N ILE A 12 4.63 -8.91 2.53
CA ILE A 12 3.48 -9.42 1.80
C ILE A 12 3.96 -9.79 0.40
N VAL A 13 3.58 -10.97 -0.07
CA VAL A 13 3.98 -11.42 -1.40
C VAL A 13 2.73 -11.53 -2.26
N ILE A 14 2.78 -10.91 -3.44
CA ILE A 14 1.68 -10.93 -4.39
C ILE A 14 2.13 -11.65 -5.63
N ASP A 15 1.37 -12.68 -5.99
CA ASP A 15 1.60 -13.43 -7.23
C ASP A 15 3.02 -13.99 -7.30
N GLY A 16 3.61 -14.30 -6.14
CA GLY A 16 4.92 -14.91 -6.10
C GLY A 16 6.06 -14.07 -6.62
N LYS A 17 5.79 -12.83 -7.00
CA LYS A 17 6.84 -12.02 -7.63
C LYS A 17 6.85 -10.55 -7.18
N ILE A 18 5.84 -10.10 -6.47
CA ILE A 18 5.81 -8.74 -5.97
C ILE A 18 5.90 -8.81 -4.47
N PHE A 19 6.91 -8.13 -3.91
CA PHE A 19 7.18 -8.17 -2.49
C PHE A 19 6.99 -6.79 -1.91
N ILE A 20 6.23 -6.69 -0.84
CA ILE A 20 5.92 -5.41 -0.21
C ILE A 20 6.26 -5.52 1.26
N LYS A 21 7.00 -4.54 1.76
CA LYS A 21 7.36 -4.50 3.17
C LYS A 21 7.17 -3.09 3.68
N ILE A 22 6.58 -2.96 4.85
CA ILE A 22 6.41 -1.66 5.49
C ILE A 22 7.46 -1.54 6.56
N VAL A 23 8.27 -0.48 6.46
CA VAL A 23 9.37 -0.27 7.40
C VAL A 23 9.21 1.10 8.02
N ARG A 24 9.89 1.29 9.15
CA ARG A 24 9.86 2.57 9.84
C ARG A 24 10.80 3.54 9.15
N GLY A 25 10.31 4.75 8.93
CA GLY A 25 11.16 5.79 8.37
C GLY A 25 12.13 6.29 9.44
N LYS A 26 13.06 7.10 8.99
CA LYS A 26 14.08 7.62 9.89
C LYS A 26 13.55 8.66 10.86
N LEU A 27 12.53 9.38 10.45
CA LEU A 27 12.07 10.49 11.25
C LEU A 27 10.74 10.15 11.89
N GLY A 28 10.80 9.74 13.12
CA GLY A 28 9.63 9.63 13.94
C GLY A 28 8.56 8.71 13.38
N ASN A 29 7.40 9.25 13.10
CA ASN A 29 6.23 8.46 12.77
C ASN A 29 6.09 8.11 11.30
N ASN A 30 7.07 8.47 10.50
CA ASN A 30 7.00 8.15 9.08
C ASN A 30 7.10 6.66 8.84
N LEU A 31 6.33 6.19 7.91
CA LEU A 31 6.42 4.82 7.45
C LEU A 31 6.86 4.83 6.00
N LYS A 32 7.61 3.82 5.62
CA LYS A 32 8.05 3.66 4.25
C LYS A 32 7.59 2.32 3.75
N VAL A 33 7.26 2.26 2.47
CA VAL A 33 6.85 1.04 1.82
C VAL A 33 7.93 0.67 0.81
N ALA A 34 8.53 -0.49 1.00
CA ALA A 34 9.52 -1.02 0.08
C ALA A 34 8.81 -1.99 -0.85
N ILE A 35 8.99 -1.80 -2.15
CA ILE A 35 8.32 -2.63 -3.14
C ILE A 35 9.36 -3.19 -4.09
N GLU A 36 9.34 -4.50 -4.23
CA GLU A 36 10.19 -5.19 -5.19
C GLU A 36 9.28 -5.87 -6.20
N ALA A 37 9.46 -5.57 -7.48
CA ALA A 37 8.58 -6.11 -8.52
C ALA A 37 9.35 -6.26 -9.82
N PRO A 38 8.87 -7.14 -10.72
CA PRO A 38 9.48 -7.26 -12.05
C PRO A 38 9.36 -5.96 -12.83
N ARG A 39 10.20 -5.80 -13.84
CA ARG A 39 10.23 -4.56 -14.61
C ARG A 39 8.94 -4.29 -15.35
N ASP A 40 8.20 -5.33 -15.70
CA ASP A 40 6.96 -5.14 -16.43
C ASP A 40 5.81 -4.71 -15.54
N VAL A 41 6.04 -4.59 -14.23
CA VAL A 41 5.04 -4.09 -13.29
C VAL A 41 5.33 -2.63 -13.02
N SER A 42 4.39 -1.77 -13.39
CA SER A 42 4.54 -0.34 -13.17
C SER A 42 4.12 0.01 -11.76
N ILE A 43 4.98 0.74 -11.05
CA ILE A 43 4.69 1.15 -9.68
C ILE A 43 4.56 2.66 -9.68
N VAL A 44 3.38 3.15 -9.31
CA VAL A 44 3.08 4.57 -9.37
C VAL A 44 2.48 4.97 -8.02
N ARG A 45 2.89 6.13 -7.52
CA ARG A 45 2.27 6.67 -6.33
C ARG A 45 0.81 6.95 -6.63
N GLY A 46 -0.04 6.69 -5.63
CA GLY A 46 -1.47 6.81 -5.86
C GLY A 46 -1.90 8.17 -6.34
N GLU A 47 -1.30 9.23 -5.77
CA GLU A 47 -1.72 10.58 -6.13
C GLU A 47 -1.41 10.93 -7.59
N LEU A 48 -0.58 10.12 -8.24
CA LEU A 48 -0.26 10.34 -9.65
C LEU A 48 -1.07 9.47 -10.58
N PHE A 49 -1.93 8.63 -10.05
CA PHE A 49 -2.69 7.69 -10.85
C PHE A 49 -4.03 8.31 -11.24
N PRO A 50 -4.33 8.42 -12.54
CA PRO A 50 -5.61 9.02 -12.95
C PRO A 50 -6.79 8.21 -12.40
N GLY A 51 -7.74 8.91 -11.81
CA GLY A 51 -8.93 8.25 -11.28
C GLY A 51 -8.76 7.61 -9.93
N ILE A 52 -7.65 7.92 -9.23
CA ILE A 52 -7.42 7.32 -7.93
C ILE A 52 -8.52 7.68 -6.92
N GLU A 53 -9.19 8.81 -7.16
CA GLU A 53 -10.22 9.26 -6.21
C GLU A 53 -11.34 8.27 -6.06
N GLU A 54 -11.70 7.60 -7.14
CA GLU A 54 -12.77 6.60 -7.06
C GLU A 54 -12.36 5.42 -6.20
N MET A 55 -11.13 4.99 -6.34
CA MET A 55 -10.64 3.89 -5.53
C MET A 55 -10.55 4.29 -4.07
N GLU A 56 -10.08 5.50 -3.81
CA GLU A 56 -9.97 5.97 -2.44
C GLU A 56 -11.33 6.06 -1.76
N ALA A 57 -12.33 6.51 -2.51
CA ALA A 57 -13.67 6.58 -1.96
C ALA A 57 -14.21 5.19 -1.64
N LYS A 58 -13.93 4.24 -2.52
CA LYS A 58 -14.35 2.86 -2.30
C LYS A 58 -13.71 2.30 -1.05
N TRP A 59 -12.43 2.54 -0.88
CA TRP A 59 -11.71 2.01 0.27
C TRP A 59 -12.17 2.68 1.56
N ALA A 60 -12.45 3.98 1.51
CA ALA A 60 -12.93 4.67 2.70
C ALA A 60 -14.23 4.05 3.20
N ARG A 61 -15.14 3.73 2.29
CA ARG A 61 -16.37 3.09 2.68
C ARG A 61 -16.14 1.68 3.21
N ALA A 62 -15.32 0.91 2.49
CA ALA A 62 -15.09 -0.47 2.86
C ALA A 62 -14.35 -0.60 4.19
N LEU A 63 -13.45 0.32 4.46
CA LEU A 63 -12.62 0.25 5.67
C LEU A 63 -13.21 1.04 6.83
N GLY A 64 -14.29 1.79 6.59
CA GLY A 64 -14.92 2.57 7.63
C GLY A 64 -14.07 3.71 8.14
N ARG A 65 -13.15 4.21 7.32
CA ARG A 65 -12.20 5.22 7.79
C ARG A 65 -12.80 6.60 7.90
N ASP A 66 -13.90 6.80 7.21
CA ASP A 66 -14.55 8.09 7.24
C ASP A 66 -15.28 8.34 8.55
N LYS A 67 -15.25 7.38 9.43
CA LYS A 67 -15.99 7.51 10.67
C LYS A 67 -15.28 8.34 11.71
N ASN A 68 -14.06 8.60 11.51
CA ASN A 68 -13.31 9.36 12.52
C ASN A 68 -13.36 10.82 12.27
#